data_a306521b2266140636b5d46abf33f9b1
#
_entry.id   a306521b2266140636b5d46abf33f9b1
#
_cell.length_a   1.000
_cell.length_b   1.000
_cell.length_c   1.000
_cell.angle_alpha   90.00
_cell.angle_beta   90.00
_cell.angle_gamma   90.00
#
_symmetry.space_group_name_H-M   'P 1'
#
loop_
_entity.id
_entity.type
_entity.pdbx_description
1 polymer ?
#
loop_
_entity_poly.entity_id
_entity_poly.type
_entity_poly.pdbx_seq_one_letter_code
_entity_poly.pdbx_strand_id
1 'polypeptide(L)'
;MKRATKFLIAAAAAALFAGGVSAQGAPAASGEQVEVHGDRPGPVYNRHMFGQFAEHLGTGIYPGIWVGKGSNIPNINGYRRDVIDALRAIRVPIIRWPGGCFADEYHWREGVGPQAKRLTKVNTNWGGVTENNSFGTNEFMNYTELVGAEAYVSGNVGSSAPSEMAEWVEYMTFPAKSTYAEERRANGRDKPWKLAMFGIGNELWGCGGNMRPEYAADVTRRYSTFLKVPAGEKLMKIASGANGDDYNWTEVMMRDASSAFDGIGVHYYTVPGTWEKKGAATGFDEEAWARTLSKTLKMEELLIRHSAIMDKYDPKKRVALLVDEWGTWYDVEPGTNPGFLYQQNSLRDAMVTSLNLDIFARHADRVRGANIAQMINVLQAMILVDGARMVKTPTYWVFDMYKDYQDATVLPVDVQSRWYSKDQWVMKAVSASAVRDKAGVVHVGLTNVDPNQGATVTIKLDGLTATQVSGRILTGTTMDAHNSFDAPNQVAPQPFNGAGLSGGLLTVQIPAKSVVMLDLR
;
A
#
# COMPACT_ATOMS: atom_id res chain seq x y z
N MET A 1 66.84 35.79 36.27
CA MET A 1 67.10 37.08 35.56
C MET A 1 65.80 37.55 35.04
N LYS A 2 65.15 38.55 35.71
CA LYS A 2 64.99 39.95 35.31
C LYS A 2 64.32 40.06 33.93
N ARG A 3 63.14 40.65 33.69
CA ARG A 3 62.65 41.97 34.18
C ARG A 3 61.13 42.06 34.06
N ALA A 4 60.48 42.65 35.05
CA ALA A 4 59.16 43.25 35.06
C ALA A 4 59.17 44.62 34.34
N THR A 5 58.08 44.99 33.71
CA THR A 5 57.78 46.42 33.51
C THR A 5 56.26 46.65 33.68
N LYS A 6 55.98 47.62 34.54
CA LYS A 6 54.68 48.13 34.93
C LYS A 6 54.22 49.26 34.01
N PHE A 7 52.96 49.70 34.23
CA PHE A 7 52.28 50.96 33.96
C PHE A 7 51.34 51.00 32.80
N LEU A 8 50.14 51.55 32.79
CA LEU A 8 49.49 52.55 33.62
C LEU A 8 47.96 52.49 33.50
N ILE A 9 47.26 52.84 34.54
CA ILE A 9 45.82 53.07 34.67
C ILE A 9 45.44 54.42 33.99
N ALA A 10 44.36 54.38 33.16
CA ALA A 10 43.63 55.59 32.84
C ALA A 10 42.13 55.33 33.00
N ALA A 11 41.53 55.97 33.99
CA ALA A 11 40.08 56.03 34.20
C ALA A 11 39.49 57.10 33.26
N ALA A 12 38.42 56.78 32.58
CA ALA A 12 37.56 57.76 31.89
C ALA A 12 36.09 57.41 32.10
N ALA A 13 35.34 58.40 32.37
CA ALA A 13 34.03 58.46 32.99
C ALA A 13 32.88 57.79 32.19
N ALA A 14 31.90 57.31 32.96
CA ALA A 14 30.61 56.88 32.55
C ALA A 14 29.75 57.93 31.87
N ALA A 15 29.17 57.64 30.73
CA ALA A 15 27.97 58.30 30.22
C ALA A 15 26.86 57.24 30.07
N LEU A 16 25.86 57.29 30.91
CA LEU A 16 24.61 56.55 30.85
C LEU A 16 23.81 57.02 29.64
N PHE A 17 23.76 56.14 28.58
CA PHE A 17 22.70 56.18 27.57
C PHE A 17 21.72 55.09 27.88
N ALA A 18 20.54 55.40 28.39
CA ALA A 18 19.39 54.58 28.45
C ALA A 18 18.84 54.40 27.01
N GLY A 19 19.39 53.44 26.28
CA GLY A 19 18.81 52.95 25.03
C GLY A 19 17.82 51.84 25.34
N GLY A 20 16.52 52.12 25.12
CA GLY A 20 15.48 51.10 25.23
C GLY A 20 15.78 49.90 24.31
N VAL A 21 16.03 48.76 24.90
CA VAL A 21 16.05 47.46 24.18
C VAL A 21 14.61 47.17 23.81
N SER A 22 14.25 47.47 22.57
CA SER A 22 13.07 46.88 21.95
C SER A 22 13.22 45.37 22.01
N ALA A 23 12.39 44.69 22.79
CA ALA A 23 12.25 43.24 22.73
C ALA A 23 11.84 42.90 21.29
N GLN A 24 12.81 42.53 20.47
CA GLN A 24 12.51 41.81 19.23
C GLN A 24 11.79 40.55 19.68
N GLY A 25 10.47 40.51 19.41
CA GLY A 25 9.67 39.30 19.56
C GLY A 25 10.40 38.17 18.87
N ALA A 26 10.53 37.05 19.56
CA ALA A 26 10.99 35.80 18.93
C ALA A 26 10.24 35.66 17.59
N PRO A 27 10.92 35.28 16.49
CA PRO A 27 10.22 35.05 15.25
C PRO A 27 9.10 34.05 15.54
N ALA A 28 7.86 34.43 15.21
CA ALA A 28 6.74 33.50 15.27
C ALA A 28 7.20 32.23 14.56
N ALA A 29 7.10 31.08 15.23
CA ALA A 29 7.43 29.80 14.62
C ALA A 29 6.72 29.76 13.27
N SER A 30 7.49 29.71 12.18
CA SER A 30 6.95 29.66 10.84
C SER A 30 6.08 28.39 10.79
N GLY A 31 4.77 28.56 10.67
CA GLY A 31 3.83 27.43 10.54
C GLY A 31 4.22 26.56 9.35
N GLU A 32 3.75 25.33 9.34
CA GLU A 32 3.95 24.42 8.20
C GLU A 32 3.36 25.06 6.93
N GLN A 33 4.06 24.94 5.82
CA GLN A 33 3.59 25.47 4.53
C GLN A 33 3.46 24.35 3.52
N VAL A 34 2.34 24.38 2.80
CA VAL A 34 2.06 23.46 1.70
C VAL A 34 1.64 24.28 0.50
N GLU A 35 2.23 24.03 -0.66
CA GLU A 35 1.87 24.67 -1.90
C GLU A 35 1.34 23.61 -2.87
N VAL A 36 0.09 23.75 -3.31
CA VAL A 36 -0.57 22.83 -4.23
C VAL A 36 -0.63 23.47 -5.61
N HIS A 37 -0.02 22.81 -6.62
CA HIS A 37 0.13 23.35 -7.96
C HIS A 37 -0.94 22.84 -8.91
N GLY A 38 -2.08 23.49 -8.95
CA GLY A 38 -3.16 23.19 -9.90
C GLY A 38 -2.89 23.68 -11.32
N ASP A 39 -1.94 24.60 -11.49
CA ASP A 39 -1.44 25.11 -12.78
C ASP A 39 -0.47 24.16 -13.49
N ARG A 40 0.06 23.17 -12.78
CA ARG A 40 1.02 22.16 -13.29
C ARG A 40 0.52 20.74 -13.02
N PRO A 41 -0.62 20.30 -13.62
CA PRO A 41 -1.17 18.99 -13.36
C PRO A 41 -0.19 17.88 -13.74
N GLY A 42 -0.06 16.90 -12.86
CA GLY A 42 0.75 15.72 -13.03
C GLY A 42 0.01 14.57 -13.74
N PRO A 43 0.52 13.34 -13.60
CA PRO A 43 -0.12 12.14 -14.16
C PRO A 43 -1.41 11.78 -13.43
N VAL A 44 -2.13 10.80 -13.97
CA VAL A 44 -3.28 10.20 -13.30
C VAL A 44 -2.79 9.28 -12.18
N TYR A 45 -3.38 9.42 -11.00
CA TYR A 45 -3.22 8.46 -9.90
C TYR A 45 -3.96 7.17 -10.27
N ASN A 46 -3.24 6.17 -10.74
CA ASN A 46 -3.86 4.93 -11.22
C ASN A 46 -4.62 4.25 -10.07
N ARG A 47 -5.89 3.89 -10.32
CA ARG A 47 -6.73 3.21 -9.32
C ARG A 47 -6.10 1.96 -8.73
N HIS A 48 -5.31 1.21 -9.50
CA HIS A 48 -4.65 -0.02 -9.05
C HIS A 48 -3.63 0.19 -7.93
N MET A 49 -3.26 1.43 -7.58
CA MET A 49 -2.50 1.72 -6.36
C MET A 49 -3.31 1.47 -5.07
N PHE A 50 -4.64 1.27 -5.18
CA PHE A 50 -5.53 0.84 -4.10
C PHE A 50 -5.80 -0.67 -4.10
N GLY A 51 -4.96 -1.44 -4.80
CA GLY A 51 -5.07 -2.88 -4.91
C GLY A 51 -4.92 -3.60 -3.57
N GLN A 52 -5.50 -4.80 -3.52
CA GLN A 52 -5.50 -5.67 -2.36
C GLN A 52 -4.75 -6.95 -2.66
N PHE A 53 -4.20 -7.57 -1.62
CA PHE A 53 -3.54 -8.85 -1.72
C PHE A 53 -4.26 -9.89 -0.86
N ALA A 54 -4.55 -11.03 -1.46
CA ALA A 54 -5.19 -12.18 -0.83
C ALA A 54 -4.37 -13.44 -1.13
N GLU A 55 -3.88 -14.09 -0.11
CA GLU A 55 -3.08 -15.31 -0.20
C GLU A 55 -3.70 -16.43 0.60
N HIS A 56 -3.47 -17.68 0.18
CA HIS A 56 -3.77 -18.87 0.98
C HIS A 56 -2.81 -18.94 2.18
N LEU A 57 -2.98 -18.00 3.10
CA LEU A 57 -2.16 -17.80 4.28
C LEU A 57 -3.07 -17.54 5.48
N GLY A 58 -2.82 -18.25 6.58
CA GLY A 58 -3.53 -18.06 7.84
C GLY A 58 -5.04 -18.15 7.67
N THR A 59 -5.73 -17.12 8.13
CA THR A 59 -7.18 -17.00 8.04
C THR A 59 -7.64 -15.94 7.03
N GLY A 60 -6.79 -15.61 6.05
CA GLY A 60 -7.11 -14.64 5.00
C GLY A 60 -8.16 -15.15 4.01
N ILE A 61 -8.01 -16.38 3.53
CA ILE A 61 -9.00 -17.01 2.64
C ILE A 61 -10.09 -17.72 3.45
N TYR A 62 -9.71 -18.61 4.38
CA TYR A 62 -10.62 -19.37 5.23
C TYR A 62 -10.47 -18.95 6.71
N PRO A 63 -11.48 -18.44 7.40
CA PRO A 63 -12.82 -18.03 6.93
C PRO A 63 -12.91 -16.55 6.52
N GLY A 64 -11.80 -15.93 6.12
CA GLY A 64 -11.72 -14.51 5.79
C GLY A 64 -12.60 -14.11 4.61
N ILE A 65 -12.39 -14.70 3.45
CA ILE A 65 -13.21 -14.48 2.25
C ILE A 65 -14.31 -15.54 2.16
N TRP A 66 -13.92 -16.79 2.34
CA TRP A 66 -14.74 -17.97 2.05
C TRP A 66 -15.14 -18.72 3.33
N VAL A 67 -16.42 -18.80 3.56
CA VAL A 67 -17.00 -19.54 4.69
C VAL A 67 -17.76 -20.79 4.24
N GLY A 68 -17.92 -20.97 2.93
CA GLY A 68 -18.72 -22.05 2.37
C GLY A 68 -20.22 -21.75 2.35
N LYS A 69 -20.91 -22.36 1.37
CA LYS A 69 -22.35 -22.09 1.12
C LYS A 69 -23.26 -22.50 2.28
N GLY A 70 -22.85 -23.48 3.06
CA GLY A 70 -23.62 -24.00 4.22
C GLY A 70 -23.31 -23.29 5.55
N SER A 71 -22.50 -22.25 5.54
CA SER A 71 -22.13 -21.53 6.76
C SER A 71 -23.30 -20.72 7.35
N ASN A 72 -23.38 -20.67 8.67
CA ASN A 72 -24.29 -19.78 9.41
C ASN A 72 -23.82 -18.32 9.42
N ILE A 73 -22.55 -18.06 9.01
CA ILE A 73 -22.05 -16.69 8.83
C ILE A 73 -22.74 -16.09 7.61
N PRO A 74 -23.27 -14.86 7.68
CA PRO A 74 -23.94 -14.21 6.54
C PRO A 74 -23.05 -14.19 5.29
N ASN A 75 -23.53 -14.83 4.22
CA ASN A 75 -22.74 -15.02 3.02
C ASN A 75 -23.58 -14.90 1.74
N ILE A 76 -22.89 -14.69 0.62
CA ILE A 76 -23.42 -14.74 -0.73
C ILE A 76 -22.76 -15.95 -1.41
N ASN A 77 -23.46 -17.06 -1.53
CA ASN A 77 -22.93 -18.29 -2.14
C ASN A 77 -21.60 -18.78 -1.54
N GLY A 78 -21.38 -18.56 -0.24
CA GLY A 78 -20.16 -18.95 0.48
C GLY A 78 -19.15 -17.84 0.71
N TYR A 79 -19.29 -16.69 0.07
CA TYR A 79 -18.44 -15.50 0.31
C TYR A 79 -18.99 -14.65 1.43
N ARG A 80 -18.18 -14.20 2.35
CA ARG A 80 -18.59 -13.32 3.44
C ARG A 80 -19.22 -12.03 2.93
N ARG A 81 -20.47 -11.77 3.29
CA ARG A 81 -21.22 -10.60 2.87
C ARG A 81 -20.62 -9.30 3.43
N ASP A 82 -20.29 -9.29 4.71
CA ASP A 82 -19.74 -8.14 5.42
C ASP A 82 -18.42 -7.67 4.80
N VAL A 83 -17.55 -8.60 4.41
CA VAL A 83 -16.30 -8.32 3.73
C VAL A 83 -16.53 -7.74 2.34
N ILE A 84 -17.43 -8.34 1.54
CA ILE A 84 -17.79 -7.82 0.22
C ILE A 84 -18.28 -6.38 0.33
N ASP A 85 -19.21 -6.11 1.26
CA ASP A 85 -19.79 -4.78 1.44
C ASP A 85 -18.73 -3.76 1.87
N ALA A 86 -17.80 -4.15 2.75
CA ALA A 86 -16.69 -3.30 3.15
C ALA A 86 -15.74 -2.95 1.97
N LEU A 87 -15.39 -3.93 1.14
CA LEU A 87 -14.48 -3.71 -0.01
C LEU A 87 -15.14 -2.87 -1.11
N ARG A 88 -16.43 -3.07 -1.35
CA ARG A 88 -17.23 -2.22 -2.25
C ARG A 88 -17.26 -0.77 -1.80
N ALA A 89 -17.43 -0.53 -0.49
CA ALA A 89 -17.51 0.82 0.07
C ALA A 89 -16.26 1.67 -0.19
N ILE A 90 -15.09 1.02 -0.24
CA ILE A 90 -13.81 1.68 -0.58
C ILE A 90 -13.43 1.54 -2.06
N ARG A 91 -14.31 0.96 -2.89
CA ARG A 91 -14.11 0.80 -4.34
C ARG A 91 -12.81 0.07 -4.67
N VAL A 92 -12.56 -1.09 -4.03
CA VAL A 92 -11.35 -1.89 -4.32
C VAL A 92 -11.23 -2.15 -5.82
N PRO A 93 -10.16 -1.69 -6.48
CA PRO A 93 -10.07 -1.76 -7.94
C PRO A 93 -9.54 -3.08 -8.47
N ILE A 94 -8.68 -3.75 -7.70
CA ILE A 94 -8.01 -5.00 -8.12
C ILE A 94 -7.63 -5.85 -6.89
N ILE A 95 -7.68 -7.16 -7.04
CA ILE A 95 -7.27 -8.12 -6.01
C ILE A 95 -6.26 -9.09 -6.61
N ARG A 96 -5.08 -9.19 -5.97
CA ARG A 96 -4.02 -10.16 -6.30
C ARG A 96 -4.23 -11.45 -5.52
N TRP A 97 -4.19 -12.60 -6.21
CA TRP A 97 -4.39 -13.96 -5.68
C TRP A 97 -3.66 -14.99 -6.58
N PRO A 98 -3.28 -16.22 -6.19
CA PRO A 98 -3.57 -16.92 -4.91
C PRO A 98 -2.53 -16.67 -3.82
N GLY A 99 -1.51 -15.90 -4.08
CA GLY A 99 -0.44 -15.64 -3.14
C GLY A 99 0.67 -14.80 -3.74
N GLY A 100 1.56 -14.56 -2.92
CA GLY A 100 2.93 -14.59 -2.59
C GLY A 100 3.57 -15.97 -2.78
N CYS A 101 4.24 -16.44 -1.75
CA CYS A 101 4.95 -17.73 -1.80
C CYS A 101 4.05 -18.90 -2.15
N PHE A 102 2.78 -18.88 -1.74
CA PHE A 102 1.83 -19.91 -2.10
C PHE A 102 1.59 -20.04 -3.62
N ALA A 103 1.73 -18.95 -4.38
CA ALA A 103 1.49 -18.96 -5.83
C ALA A 103 2.42 -19.92 -6.58
N ASP A 104 3.70 -20.01 -6.17
CA ASP A 104 4.70 -20.85 -6.83
C ASP A 104 4.67 -22.34 -6.40
N GLU A 105 3.71 -22.70 -5.52
CA GLU A 105 3.32 -24.09 -5.21
C GLU A 105 1.90 -24.42 -5.68
N TYR A 106 1.12 -23.42 -6.16
CA TYR A 106 -0.28 -23.62 -6.53
C TYR A 106 -0.42 -24.13 -7.95
N HIS A 107 -0.99 -25.33 -8.09
CA HIS A 107 -1.39 -25.91 -9.36
C HIS A 107 -2.89 -25.67 -9.58
N TRP A 108 -3.23 -24.81 -10.51
CA TRP A 108 -4.60 -24.28 -10.66
C TRP A 108 -5.69 -25.35 -10.81
N ARG A 109 -5.36 -26.50 -11.41
CA ARG A 109 -6.30 -27.62 -11.57
C ARG A 109 -6.72 -28.26 -10.25
N GLU A 110 -5.90 -28.13 -9.20
CA GLU A 110 -6.24 -28.60 -7.86
C GLU A 110 -7.44 -27.84 -7.26
N GLY A 111 -7.65 -26.59 -7.69
CA GLY A 111 -8.70 -25.69 -7.22
C GLY A 111 -9.90 -25.55 -8.16
N VAL A 112 -10.08 -26.43 -9.17
CA VAL A 112 -11.23 -26.37 -10.08
C VAL A 112 -12.04 -27.67 -10.04
N GLY A 113 -13.26 -27.65 -10.60
CA GLY A 113 -14.17 -28.78 -10.56
C GLY A 113 -14.95 -28.90 -9.23
N PRO A 114 -15.68 -30.01 -9.03
CA PRO A 114 -16.48 -30.26 -7.83
C PRO A 114 -15.61 -30.22 -6.56
N GLN A 115 -15.95 -29.36 -5.59
CA GLN A 115 -15.14 -29.15 -4.38
C GLN A 115 -14.81 -30.43 -3.61
N ALA A 116 -15.74 -31.39 -3.55
CA ALA A 116 -15.53 -32.68 -2.88
C ALA A 116 -14.48 -33.60 -3.57
N LYS A 117 -14.05 -33.23 -4.78
CA LYS A 117 -13.03 -33.99 -5.56
C LYS A 117 -11.73 -33.23 -5.69
N ARG A 118 -11.64 -32.02 -5.14
CA ARG A 118 -10.42 -31.21 -5.18
C ARG A 118 -9.33 -31.84 -4.32
N LEU A 119 -8.10 -31.69 -4.76
CA LEU A 119 -6.93 -32.18 -4.03
C LEU A 119 -6.78 -31.43 -2.70
N THR A 120 -6.43 -32.17 -1.66
CA THR A 120 -5.96 -31.57 -0.40
C THR A 120 -4.45 -31.71 -0.31
N LYS A 121 -3.78 -30.66 0.14
CA LYS A 121 -2.32 -30.63 0.29
C LYS A 121 -1.90 -29.92 1.57
N VAL A 122 -0.67 -30.09 1.98
CA VAL A 122 -0.10 -29.30 3.08
C VAL A 122 0.38 -27.97 2.51
N ASN A 123 -0.05 -26.87 3.11
CA ASN A 123 0.51 -25.55 2.85
C ASN A 123 1.84 -25.42 3.59
N THR A 124 2.92 -25.72 2.89
CA THR A 124 4.26 -25.78 3.49
C THR A 124 4.86 -24.41 3.76
N ASN A 125 4.41 -23.37 3.06
CA ASN A 125 4.83 -22.01 3.28
C ASN A 125 4.22 -21.41 4.55
N TRP A 126 2.93 -21.70 4.81
CA TRP A 126 2.16 -20.98 5.81
C TRP A 126 1.50 -21.91 6.84
N GLY A 127 2.18 -22.07 7.98
CA GLY A 127 1.63 -22.74 9.15
C GLY A 127 1.51 -24.26 9.09
N GLY A 128 1.89 -24.91 8.00
CA GLY A 128 1.82 -26.36 7.83
C GLY A 128 0.41 -26.94 7.89
N VAL A 129 -0.60 -26.13 7.56
CA VAL A 129 -2.02 -26.53 7.61
C VAL A 129 -2.47 -27.21 6.32
N THR A 130 -3.57 -27.95 6.41
CA THR A 130 -4.19 -28.58 5.23
C THR A 130 -4.91 -27.51 4.39
N GLU A 131 -4.48 -27.33 3.15
CA GLU A 131 -5.21 -26.61 2.12
C GLU A 131 -6.18 -27.58 1.43
N ASN A 132 -7.46 -27.23 1.44
CA ASN A 132 -8.51 -28.08 0.87
C ASN A 132 -8.99 -27.64 -0.51
N ASN A 133 -8.43 -26.55 -1.03
CA ASN A 133 -8.73 -25.97 -2.34
C ASN A 133 -10.22 -25.67 -2.57
N SER A 134 -11.02 -25.48 -1.50
CA SER A 134 -12.44 -25.13 -1.64
C SER A 134 -12.66 -23.72 -2.20
N PHE A 135 -11.64 -22.87 -2.15
CA PHE A 135 -11.56 -21.59 -2.83
C PHE A 135 -10.48 -21.66 -3.89
N GLY A 136 -10.85 -21.75 -5.15
CA GLY A 136 -9.94 -21.82 -6.28
C GLY A 136 -10.29 -20.79 -7.35
N THR A 137 -9.92 -21.09 -8.60
CA THR A 137 -10.08 -20.16 -9.73
C THR A 137 -11.51 -19.61 -9.88
N ASN A 138 -12.51 -20.50 -9.88
CA ASN A 138 -13.91 -20.08 -10.06
C ASN A 138 -14.38 -19.22 -8.89
N GLU A 139 -14.02 -19.59 -7.68
CA GLU A 139 -14.38 -18.84 -6.49
C GLU A 139 -13.71 -17.46 -6.50
N PHE A 140 -12.42 -17.40 -6.82
CA PHE A 140 -11.71 -16.12 -6.88
C PHE A 140 -12.26 -15.18 -7.96
N MET A 141 -12.40 -15.66 -9.19
CA MET A 141 -12.88 -14.83 -10.30
C MET A 141 -14.32 -14.36 -10.09
N ASN A 142 -15.19 -15.18 -9.51
CA ASN A 142 -16.54 -14.77 -9.12
C ASN A 142 -16.53 -13.79 -7.94
N TYR A 143 -15.59 -13.94 -7.01
CA TYR A 143 -15.42 -13.01 -5.89
C TYR A 143 -15.05 -11.61 -6.37
N THR A 144 -14.10 -11.50 -7.31
CA THR A 144 -13.73 -10.18 -7.87
C THR A 144 -14.92 -9.51 -8.54
N GLU A 145 -15.75 -10.23 -9.30
CA GLU A 145 -16.99 -9.69 -9.86
C GLU A 145 -17.99 -9.25 -8.77
N LEU A 146 -18.13 -10.01 -7.68
CA LEU A 146 -18.98 -9.65 -6.56
C LEU A 146 -18.49 -8.38 -5.85
N VAL A 147 -17.20 -8.20 -5.70
CA VAL A 147 -16.62 -6.98 -5.11
C VAL A 147 -16.71 -5.80 -6.07
N GLY A 148 -16.69 -6.05 -7.38
CA GLY A 148 -16.56 -5.05 -8.43
C GLY A 148 -15.10 -4.69 -8.71
N ALA A 149 -14.18 -5.60 -8.40
CA ALA A 149 -12.75 -5.48 -8.60
C ALA A 149 -12.30 -6.22 -9.86
N GLU A 150 -11.15 -5.86 -10.38
CA GLU A 150 -10.42 -6.62 -11.40
C GLU A 150 -9.59 -7.74 -10.77
N ALA A 151 -9.27 -8.76 -11.57
CA ALA A 151 -8.45 -9.88 -11.14
C ALA A 151 -6.98 -9.69 -11.53
N TYR A 152 -6.09 -9.87 -10.53
CA TYR A 152 -4.66 -10.03 -10.71
C TYR A 152 -4.27 -11.44 -10.23
N VAL A 153 -3.99 -12.34 -11.17
CA VAL A 153 -3.63 -13.74 -10.85
C VAL A 153 -2.12 -13.86 -10.84
N SER A 154 -1.54 -14.34 -9.73
CA SER A 154 -0.13 -14.71 -9.64
C SER A 154 0.07 -16.13 -10.15
N GLY A 155 0.83 -16.28 -11.24
CA GLY A 155 1.10 -17.58 -11.87
C GLY A 155 2.24 -18.33 -11.18
N ASN A 156 2.16 -19.67 -11.19
CA ASN A 156 3.20 -20.53 -10.70
C ASN A 156 4.33 -20.65 -11.73
N VAL A 157 5.48 -20.11 -11.42
CA VAL A 157 6.70 -20.20 -12.23
C VAL A 157 7.77 -21.05 -11.56
N GLY A 158 7.72 -21.14 -10.22
CA GLY A 158 8.70 -21.87 -9.44
C GLY A 158 8.63 -23.40 -9.64
N SER A 159 7.44 -23.98 -9.63
CA SER A 159 7.26 -25.44 -9.71
C SER A 159 6.46 -25.94 -10.90
N SER A 160 5.92 -25.04 -11.74
CA SER A 160 5.06 -25.38 -12.87
C SER A 160 5.77 -25.30 -14.23
N ALA A 161 5.06 -25.58 -15.29
CA ALA A 161 5.50 -25.42 -16.67
C ALA A 161 4.76 -24.27 -17.37
N PRO A 162 5.36 -23.61 -18.39
CA PRO A 162 4.67 -22.56 -19.15
C PRO A 162 3.34 -22.99 -19.76
N SER A 163 3.20 -24.27 -20.15
CA SER A 163 1.95 -24.84 -20.66
C SER A 163 0.82 -24.78 -19.63
N GLU A 164 1.10 -25.11 -18.37
CA GLU A 164 0.10 -25.06 -17.30
C GLU A 164 -0.44 -23.64 -17.09
N MET A 165 0.43 -22.63 -17.14
CA MET A 165 0.02 -21.23 -17.03
C MET A 165 -0.78 -20.77 -18.26
N ALA A 166 -0.40 -21.21 -19.46
CA ALA A 166 -1.15 -20.95 -20.69
C ALA A 166 -2.55 -21.56 -20.65
N GLU A 167 -2.66 -22.80 -20.19
CA GLU A 167 -3.93 -23.52 -20.00
C GLU A 167 -4.83 -22.83 -18.97
N TRP A 168 -4.24 -22.30 -17.89
CA TRP A 168 -4.98 -21.55 -16.88
C TRP A 168 -5.57 -20.24 -17.43
N VAL A 169 -4.76 -19.48 -18.18
CA VAL A 169 -5.24 -18.26 -18.86
C VAL A 169 -6.32 -18.62 -19.90
N GLU A 170 -6.16 -19.72 -20.65
CA GLU A 170 -7.18 -20.19 -21.59
C GLU A 170 -8.48 -20.56 -20.87
N TYR A 171 -8.41 -21.33 -19.79
CA TYR A 171 -9.57 -21.67 -18.95
C TYR A 171 -10.35 -20.43 -18.52
N MET A 172 -9.65 -19.39 -18.05
CA MET A 172 -10.29 -18.18 -17.56
C MET A 172 -10.86 -17.30 -18.67
N THR A 173 -10.17 -17.16 -19.81
CA THR A 173 -10.39 -16.02 -20.71
C THR A 173 -10.92 -16.37 -22.10
N PHE A 174 -10.81 -17.62 -22.58
CA PHE A 174 -11.18 -17.92 -23.96
C PHE A 174 -12.66 -18.29 -24.11
N PRO A 175 -13.38 -17.69 -25.10
CA PRO A 175 -14.77 -18.04 -25.43
C PRO A 175 -14.89 -19.26 -26.34
N ALA A 176 -13.77 -19.79 -26.86
CA ALA A 176 -13.71 -20.85 -27.87
C ALA A 176 -14.29 -22.19 -27.39
N LYS A 177 -14.55 -23.10 -28.32
CA LYS A 177 -14.85 -24.51 -28.05
C LYS A 177 -13.53 -25.28 -27.93
N SER A 178 -12.87 -25.14 -26.79
CA SER A 178 -11.65 -25.88 -26.46
C SER A 178 -11.84 -26.66 -25.18
N THR A 179 -10.96 -27.65 -24.93
CA THR A 179 -11.04 -28.50 -23.73
C THR A 179 -11.16 -27.63 -22.44
N TYR A 180 -10.33 -26.62 -22.27
CA TYR A 180 -10.32 -25.81 -21.06
C TYR A 180 -11.53 -24.87 -20.98
N ALA A 181 -11.98 -24.30 -22.09
CA ALA A 181 -13.20 -23.49 -22.12
C ALA A 181 -14.45 -24.33 -21.84
N GLU A 182 -14.52 -25.56 -22.36
CA GLU A 182 -15.61 -26.50 -22.04
C GLU A 182 -15.56 -26.96 -20.59
N GLU A 183 -14.36 -27.19 -20.03
CA GLU A 183 -14.19 -27.51 -18.61
C GLU A 183 -14.69 -26.36 -17.72
N ARG A 184 -14.39 -25.08 -18.06
CA ARG A 184 -14.97 -23.93 -17.36
C ARG A 184 -16.50 -23.95 -17.40
N ARG A 185 -17.10 -24.24 -18.55
CA ARG A 185 -18.57 -24.36 -18.71
C ARG A 185 -19.13 -25.49 -17.86
N ALA A 186 -18.50 -26.65 -17.90
CA ALA A 186 -18.89 -27.79 -17.06
C ALA A 186 -18.79 -27.47 -15.56
N ASN A 187 -17.87 -26.59 -15.17
CA ASN A 187 -17.71 -26.08 -13.81
C ASN A 187 -18.67 -24.92 -13.48
N GLY A 188 -19.70 -24.68 -14.33
CA GLY A 188 -20.78 -23.73 -14.06
C GLY A 188 -20.53 -22.29 -14.52
N ARG A 189 -19.48 -22.04 -15.29
CA ARG A 189 -19.18 -20.70 -15.83
C ARG A 189 -19.18 -20.71 -17.37
N ASP A 190 -20.26 -20.26 -17.96
CA ASP A 190 -20.42 -20.20 -19.41
C ASP A 190 -19.52 -19.14 -20.06
N LYS A 191 -19.67 -17.87 -19.64
CA LYS A 191 -18.89 -16.74 -20.17
C LYS A 191 -17.48 -16.71 -19.54
N PRO A 192 -16.45 -16.37 -20.33
CA PRO A 192 -15.11 -16.13 -19.78
C PRO A 192 -15.14 -14.96 -18.80
N TRP A 193 -14.17 -14.94 -17.90
CA TRP A 193 -13.90 -13.78 -17.04
C TRP A 193 -12.94 -12.81 -17.73
N LYS A 194 -12.88 -11.60 -17.23
CA LYS A 194 -11.83 -10.63 -17.56
C LYS A 194 -10.66 -10.81 -16.59
N LEU A 195 -9.48 -10.99 -17.15
CA LEU A 195 -8.23 -11.06 -16.41
C LEU A 195 -7.42 -9.81 -16.72
N ALA A 196 -7.24 -8.94 -15.72
CA ALA A 196 -6.56 -7.65 -15.92
C ALA A 196 -5.03 -7.81 -15.88
N MET A 197 -4.53 -8.55 -14.88
CA MET A 197 -3.10 -8.74 -14.67
C MET A 197 -2.77 -10.21 -14.43
N PHE A 198 -1.59 -10.63 -14.91
CA PHE A 198 -1.03 -11.93 -14.64
C PHE A 198 0.43 -11.80 -14.21
N GLY A 199 0.73 -12.23 -12.98
CA GLY A 199 2.07 -12.26 -12.42
C GLY A 199 2.86 -13.47 -12.95
N ILE A 200 4.04 -13.23 -13.47
CA ILE A 200 4.97 -14.27 -13.90
C ILE A 200 5.87 -14.63 -12.72
N GLY A 201 5.35 -15.47 -11.83
CA GLY A 201 5.95 -15.86 -10.58
C GLY A 201 5.84 -14.81 -9.46
N ASN A 202 6.26 -15.21 -8.28
CA ASN A 202 6.35 -14.38 -7.09
C ASN A 202 7.71 -14.58 -6.42
N GLU A 203 8.40 -13.48 -6.06
CA GLU A 203 9.66 -13.53 -5.29
C GLU A 203 10.63 -14.61 -5.80
N LEU A 204 10.89 -14.62 -7.11
CA LEU A 204 11.72 -15.64 -7.75
C LEU A 204 13.15 -15.72 -7.16
N TRP A 205 13.59 -14.65 -6.49
CA TRP A 205 14.84 -14.59 -5.72
C TRP A 205 14.77 -15.37 -4.39
N GLY A 206 13.58 -15.70 -3.92
CA GLY A 206 13.29 -16.37 -2.65
C GLY A 206 12.39 -17.58 -2.83
N CYS A 207 11.22 -17.56 -2.20
CA CYS A 207 10.29 -18.70 -2.19
C CYS A 207 9.78 -19.11 -3.58
N GLY A 208 9.81 -18.21 -4.56
CA GLY A 208 9.43 -18.52 -5.94
C GLY A 208 10.48 -19.31 -6.74
N GLY A 209 11.57 -19.76 -6.12
CA GLY A 209 12.52 -20.63 -6.83
C GLY A 209 14.00 -20.37 -6.55
N ASN A 210 14.31 -19.40 -5.67
CA ASN A 210 15.68 -19.04 -5.27
C ASN A 210 16.61 -18.79 -6.48
N MET A 211 16.10 -18.05 -7.47
CA MET A 211 16.75 -17.82 -8.75
C MET A 211 17.72 -16.65 -8.70
N ARG A 212 18.75 -16.71 -9.56
CA ARG A 212 19.54 -15.53 -9.89
C ARG A 212 18.75 -14.65 -10.88
N PRO A 213 18.99 -13.32 -10.91
CA PRO A 213 18.21 -12.40 -11.75
C PRO A 213 18.29 -12.72 -13.25
N GLU A 214 19.44 -13.20 -13.76
CA GLU A 214 19.59 -13.59 -15.17
C GLU A 214 18.71 -14.78 -15.53
N TYR A 215 18.65 -15.79 -14.65
CA TYR A 215 17.78 -16.96 -14.86
C TYR A 215 16.31 -16.57 -14.74
N ALA A 216 15.95 -15.72 -13.78
CA ALA A 216 14.60 -15.19 -13.64
C ALA A 216 14.15 -14.40 -14.88
N ALA A 217 15.06 -13.63 -15.50
CA ALA A 217 14.80 -12.92 -16.74
C ALA A 217 14.52 -13.89 -17.91
N ASP A 218 15.30 -14.95 -18.06
CA ASP A 218 15.09 -15.98 -19.09
C ASP A 218 13.78 -16.74 -18.88
N VAL A 219 13.48 -17.12 -17.64
CA VAL A 219 12.24 -17.79 -17.26
C VAL A 219 11.04 -16.85 -17.53
N THR A 220 11.11 -15.58 -17.16
CA THR A 220 10.07 -14.59 -17.43
C THR A 220 9.78 -14.46 -18.92
N ARG A 221 10.80 -14.37 -19.76
CA ARG A 221 10.66 -14.33 -21.23
C ARG A 221 9.97 -15.59 -21.75
N ARG A 222 10.39 -16.75 -21.26
CA ARG A 222 9.82 -18.04 -21.65
C ARG A 222 8.35 -18.16 -21.31
N TYR A 223 7.96 -17.86 -20.07
CA TYR A 223 6.55 -17.92 -19.66
C TYR A 223 5.69 -16.89 -20.38
N SER A 224 6.17 -15.65 -20.48
CA SER A 224 5.45 -14.56 -21.19
C SER A 224 5.10 -14.91 -22.63
N THR A 225 5.96 -15.67 -23.32
CA THR A 225 5.74 -16.11 -24.71
C THR A 225 4.45 -16.89 -24.88
N PHE A 226 4.08 -17.69 -23.90
CA PHE A 226 2.91 -18.59 -23.95
C PHE A 226 1.64 -18.00 -23.33
N LEU A 227 1.75 -16.92 -22.57
CA LEU A 227 0.58 -16.22 -22.01
C LEU A 227 -0.12 -15.42 -23.10
N LYS A 228 -1.24 -15.93 -23.58
CA LYS A 228 -2.05 -15.34 -24.66
C LYS A 228 -3.49 -15.19 -24.18
N VAL A 229 -4.12 -14.12 -24.59
CA VAL A 229 -5.56 -13.85 -24.39
C VAL A 229 -6.26 -13.73 -25.74
N PRO A 230 -7.60 -13.80 -25.81
CA PRO A 230 -8.35 -13.63 -27.07
C PRO A 230 -8.00 -12.33 -27.79
N ALA A 231 -8.09 -12.34 -29.10
CA ALA A 231 -7.86 -11.15 -29.92
C ALA A 231 -8.77 -9.98 -29.49
N GLY A 232 -8.18 -8.83 -29.28
CA GLY A 232 -8.88 -7.63 -28.79
C GLY A 232 -8.90 -7.47 -27.27
N GLU A 233 -8.62 -8.52 -26.51
CA GLU A 233 -8.43 -8.44 -25.05
C GLU A 233 -7.00 -8.02 -24.69
N LYS A 234 -6.85 -7.43 -23.52
CA LYS A 234 -5.55 -7.02 -22.99
C LYS A 234 -5.26 -7.75 -21.69
N LEU A 235 -4.05 -8.24 -21.54
CA LEU A 235 -3.52 -8.81 -20.32
C LEU A 235 -2.23 -8.07 -19.96
N MET A 236 -2.18 -7.44 -18.81
CA MET A 236 -0.95 -6.84 -18.30
C MET A 236 -0.11 -7.93 -17.64
N LYS A 237 1.07 -8.19 -18.17
CA LYS A 237 2.02 -9.18 -17.66
C LYS A 237 2.97 -8.52 -16.68
N ILE A 238 3.02 -9.04 -15.46
CA ILE A 238 3.82 -8.48 -14.38
C ILE A 238 4.98 -9.42 -14.07
N ALA A 239 6.19 -8.96 -14.22
CA ALA A 239 7.38 -9.71 -13.84
C ALA A 239 7.59 -9.66 -12.32
N SER A 240 8.03 -10.77 -11.73
CA SER A 240 8.51 -10.80 -10.34
C SER A 240 9.72 -9.88 -10.21
N GLY A 241 9.60 -8.85 -9.40
CA GLY A 241 10.60 -7.81 -9.24
C GLY A 241 11.44 -7.94 -7.98
N ALA A 242 12.07 -6.85 -7.58
CA ALA A 242 13.10 -6.81 -6.56
C ALA A 242 12.57 -6.95 -5.12
N ASN A 243 13.40 -7.51 -4.25
CA ASN A 243 13.25 -7.40 -2.81
C ASN A 243 13.86 -6.08 -2.32
N GLY A 244 13.01 -5.12 -1.98
CA GLY A 244 13.47 -3.82 -1.47
C GLY A 244 14.53 -3.19 -2.36
N ASP A 245 15.73 -3.01 -1.84
CA ASP A 245 16.84 -2.33 -2.50
C ASP A 245 17.77 -3.26 -3.32
N ASP A 246 17.29 -4.43 -3.74
CA ASP A 246 18.02 -5.22 -4.75
C ASP A 246 17.91 -4.55 -6.14
N TYR A 247 18.61 -3.46 -6.32
CA TYR A 247 18.64 -2.71 -7.57
C TYR A 247 19.25 -3.50 -8.73
N ASN A 248 20.15 -4.46 -8.45
CA ASN A 248 20.70 -5.34 -9.47
C ASN A 248 19.62 -6.22 -10.10
N TRP A 249 18.65 -6.70 -9.30
CA TRP A 249 17.51 -7.46 -9.84
C TRP A 249 16.75 -6.64 -10.89
N THR A 250 16.40 -5.40 -10.58
CA THR A 250 15.70 -4.51 -11.52
C THR A 250 16.56 -4.21 -12.76
N GLU A 251 17.86 -3.94 -12.59
CA GLU A 251 18.79 -3.69 -13.71
C GLU A 251 18.80 -4.87 -14.70
N VAL A 252 18.97 -6.09 -14.19
CA VAL A 252 19.04 -7.31 -15.03
C VAL A 252 17.69 -7.59 -15.70
N MET A 253 16.59 -7.54 -14.96
CA MET A 253 15.26 -7.77 -15.52
C MET A 253 14.92 -6.76 -16.62
N MET A 254 15.22 -5.49 -16.43
CA MET A 254 14.97 -4.45 -17.43
C MET A 254 15.87 -4.57 -18.64
N ARG A 255 17.14 -4.91 -18.44
CA ARG A 255 18.11 -5.11 -19.54
C ARG A 255 17.77 -6.30 -20.41
N ASP A 256 17.44 -7.45 -19.79
CA ASP A 256 17.38 -8.74 -20.49
C ASP A 256 15.95 -9.18 -20.86
N ALA A 257 14.92 -8.65 -20.18
CA ALA A 257 13.55 -9.14 -20.34
C ALA A 257 12.47 -8.06 -20.49
N SER A 258 12.79 -6.76 -20.50
CA SER A 258 11.78 -5.69 -20.46
C SER A 258 10.76 -5.71 -21.61
N SER A 259 11.08 -6.34 -22.74
CA SER A 259 10.15 -6.52 -23.86
C SER A 259 9.09 -7.61 -23.60
N ALA A 260 9.27 -8.44 -22.58
CA ALA A 260 8.42 -9.58 -22.27
C ALA A 260 7.32 -9.28 -21.24
N PHE A 261 7.33 -8.11 -20.61
CA PHE A 261 6.35 -7.73 -19.60
C PHE A 261 5.92 -6.26 -19.72
N ASP A 262 4.79 -5.94 -19.09
CA ASP A 262 4.17 -4.62 -19.09
C ASP A 262 4.36 -3.91 -17.74
N GLY A 263 4.71 -4.65 -16.71
CA GLY A 263 5.03 -4.16 -15.38
C GLY A 263 6.03 -5.04 -14.67
N ILE A 264 6.71 -4.49 -13.68
CA ILE A 264 7.63 -5.20 -12.79
C ILE A 264 7.30 -4.85 -11.35
N GLY A 265 7.29 -5.84 -10.46
CA GLY A 265 7.02 -5.67 -9.04
C GLY A 265 8.21 -5.09 -8.27
N VAL A 266 7.93 -4.56 -7.10
CA VAL A 266 8.89 -4.36 -6.01
C VAL A 266 8.16 -4.65 -4.71
N HIS A 267 8.78 -5.45 -3.84
CA HIS A 267 8.23 -5.76 -2.53
C HIS A 267 9.00 -5.00 -1.45
N TYR A 268 8.27 -4.33 -0.58
CA TYR A 268 8.86 -3.67 0.57
C TYR A 268 7.94 -3.68 1.77
N TYR A 269 8.39 -4.35 2.83
CA TYR A 269 7.73 -4.33 4.13
C TYR A 269 8.45 -3.41 5.10
N THR A 270 7.69 -2.56 5.78
CA THR A 270 8.19 -1.76 6.90
C THR A 270 8.32 -2.66 8.13
N VAL A 271 9.54 -3.09 8.43
CA VAL A 271 9.90 -3.89 9.61
C VAL A 271 10.56 -2.97 10.62
N PRO A 272 9.93 -2.65 11.76
CA PRO A 272 10.52 -1.70 12.73
C PRO A 272 11.84 -2.17 13.30
N GLY A 273 11.91 -3.42 13.74
CA GLY A 273 13.11 -4.04 14.32
C GLY A 273 14.04 -4.67 13.30
N THR A 274 14.54 -5.86 13.65
CA THR A 274 15.25 -6.78 12.77
C THR A 274 14.29 -7.84 12.22
N TRP A 275 14.77 -8.68 11.32
CA TRP A 275 13.93 -9.76 10.77
C TRP A 275 13.53 -10.80 11.84
N GLU A 276 14.39 -11.03 12.84
CA GLU A 276 14.18 -11.97 13.94
C GLU A 276 13.33 -11.39 15.07
N LYS A 277 13.37 -10.06 15.25
CA LYS A 277 12.63 -9.31 16.27
C LYS A 277 12.04 -8.06 15.63
N LYS A 278 10.88 -8.21 15.04
CA LYS A 278 10.26 -7.14 14.24
C LYS A 278 9.65 -6.04 15.10
N GLY A 279 9.25 -6.39 16.32
CA GLY A 279 8.59 -5.48 17.26
C GLY A 279 7.07 -5.70 17.31
N ALA A 280 6.46 -5.30 18.42
CA ALA A 280 5.04 -5.50 18.68
C ALA A 280 4.15 -4.57 17.82
N ALA A 281 2.97 -5.08 17.47
CA ALA A 281 1.93 -4.32 16.78
C ALA A 281 1.27 -3.26 17.68
N THR A 282 1.16 -3.54 18.98
CA THR A 282 0.57 -2.67 20.03
C THR A 282 1.49 -2.58 21.24
N GLY A 283 1.24 -1.65 22.17
CA GLY A 283 2.04 -1.50 23.40
C GLY A 283 3.47 -1.02 23.14
N PHE A 284 3.75 -0.44 22.01
CA PHE A 284 5.05 0.10 21.64
C PHE A 284 5.24 1.55 22.16
N ASP A 285 6.49 1.96 22.27
CA ASP A 285 6.88 3.31 22.70
C ASP A 285 7.06 4.28 21.53
N GLU A 286 7.38 5.53 21.84
CA GLU A 286 7.58 6.59 20.86
C GLU A 286 8.79 6.34 19.95
N GLU A 287 9.82 5.66 20.44
CA GLU A 287 10.97 5.30 19.61
C GLU A 287 10.56 4.31 18.52
N ALA A 288 9.77 3.28 18.85
CA ALA A 288 9.25 2.34 17.88
C ALA A 288 8.26 2.97 16.89
N TRP A 289 7.47 3.96 17.32
CA TRP A 289 6.65 4.80 16.43
C TRP A 289 7.52 5.52 15.40
N ALA A 290 8.50 6.32 15.86
CA ALA A 290 9.37 7.12 14.99
C ALA A 290 10.18 6.24 14.05
N ARG A 291 10.73 5.14 14.56
CA ARG A 291 11.48 4.15 13.79
C ARG A 291 10.64 3.53 12.67
N THR A 292 9.40 3.13 12.96
CA THR A 292 8.50 2.57 11.96
C THR A 292 8.23 3.57 10.84
N LEU A 293 7.86 4.80 11.20
CA LEU A 293 7.52 5.82 10.21
C LEU A 293 8.74 6.26 9.38
N SER A 294 9.91 6.39 10.01
CA SER A 294 11.15 6.67 9.29
C SER A 294 11.51 5.57 8.29
N LYS A 295 11.37 4.28 8.68
CA LYS A 295 11.60 3.16 7.77
C LYS A 295 10.55 3.10 6.64
N THR A 296 9.32 3.54 6.88
CA THR A 296 8.29 3.64 5.83
C THR A 296 8.73 4.60 4.72
N LEU A 297 9.39 5.70 5.06
CA LEU A 297 9.89 6.69 4.09
C LEU A 297 11.00 6.15 3.17
N LYS A 298 11.59 4.98 3.46
CA LYS A 298 12.48 4.29 2.52
C LYS A 298 11.79 3.97 1.19
N MET A 299 10.47 3.82 1.18
CA MET A 299 9.70 3.62 -0.06
C MET A 299 10.00 4.72 -1.09
N GLU A 300 10.15 5.98 -0.68
CA GLU A 300 10.51 7.09 -1.58
C GLU A 300 11.84 6.83 -2.30
N GLU A 301 12.89 6.45 -1.55
CA GLU A 301 14.20 6.11 -2.12
C GLU A 301 14.10 4.93 -3.09
N LEU A 302 13.38 3.87 -2.71
CA LEU A 302 13.20 2.69 -3.55
C LEU A 302 12.56 3.07 -4.90
N LEU A 303 11.47 3.82 -4.88
CA LEU A 303 10.79 4.22 -6.12
C LEU A 303 11.65 5.13 -7.00
N ILE A 304 12.39 6.08 -6.40
CA ILE A 304 13.35 6.92 -7.15
C ILE A 304 14.41 6.07 -7.84
N ARG A 305 15.05 5.17 -7.11
CA ARG A 305 16.20 4.40 -7.63
C ARG A 305 15.77 3.33 -8.64
N HIS A 306 14.69 2.57 -8.36
CA HIS A 306 14.16 1.62 -9.33
C HIS A 306 13.68 2.33 -10.61
N SER A 307 12.96 3.46 -10.48
CA SER A 307 12.52 4.24 -11.64
C SER A 307 13.71 4.74 -12.48
N ALA A 308 14.76 5.22 -11.85
CA ALA A 308 15.97 5.68 -12.55
C ALA A 308 16.65 4.54 -13.36
N ILE A 309 16.68 3.33 -12.80
CA ILE A 309 17.17 2.14 -13.52
C ILE A 309 16.23 1.81 -14.69
N MET A 310 14.93 1.82 -14.45
CA MET A 310 13.93 1.55 -15.49
C MET A 310 14.00 2.57 -16.63
N ASP A 311 14.21 3.86 -16.33
CA ASP A 311 14.31 4.94 -17.33
C ASP A 311 15.51 4.76 -18.28
N LYS A 312 16.57 4.09 -17.84
CA LYS A 312 17.73 3.74 -18.68
C LYS A 312 17.35 2.80 -19.84
N TYR A 313 16.43 1.86 -19.60
CA TYR A 313 16.03 0.85 -20.59
C TYR A 313 14.66 1.14 -21.21
N ASP A 314 13.84 1.93 -20.55
CA ASP A 314 12.48 2.30 -20.96
C ASP A 314 12.18 3.78 -20.68
N PRO A 315 12.84 4.70 -21.40
CA PRO A 315 12.68 6.15 -21.19
C PRO A 315 11.27 6.66 -21.51
N LYS A 316 10.47 5.88 -22.25
CA LYS A 316 9.07 6.19 -22.54
C LYS A 316 8.11 5.74 -21.45
N LYS A 317 8.61 5.16 -20.37
CA LYS A 317 7.83 4.68 -19.22
C LYS A 317 6.68 3.74 -19.61
N ARG A 318 6.92 2.85 -20.61
CA ARG A 318 5.97 1.83 -21.03
C ARG A 318 5.75 0.81 -19.91
N VAL A 319 6.84 0.31 -19.33
CA VAL A 319 6.80 -0.65 -18.23
C VAL A 319 6.41 0.07 -16.94
N ALA A 320 5.34 -0.40 -16.31
CA ALA A 320 4.91 0.09 -15.01
C ALA A 320 5.80 -0.45 -13.88
N LEU A 321 6.00 0.33 -12.84
CA LEU A 321 6.48 -0.16 -11.54
C LEU A 321 5.25 -0.44 -10.67
N LEU A 322 5.19 -1.64 -10.07
CA LEU A 322 4.14 -2.02 -9.14
C LEU A 322 4.74 -2.29 -7.77
N VAL A 323 4.17 -1.70 -6.73
CA VAL A 323 4.48 -2.06 -5.34
C VAL A 323 3.49 -3.15 -4.92
N ASP A 324 3.62 -4.32 -5.51
CA ASP A 324 2.61 -5.38 -5.44
C ASP A 324 2.67 -6.23 -4.15
N GLU A 325 3.60 -5.89 -3.25
CA GLU A 325 3.53 -6.21 -1.81
C GLU A 325 4.12 -5.07 -0.98
N TRP A 326 3.31 -4.50 -0.09
CA TRP A 326 3.74 -3.47 0.85
C TRP A 326 2.90 -3.47 2.11
N GLY A 327 3.46 -2.93 3.18
CA GLY A 327 2.80 -2.78 4.46
C GLY A 327 3.77 -2.93 5.62
N THR A 328 3.24 -3.05 6.83
CA THR A 328 4.01 -3.33 8.05
C THR A 328 4.09 -4.83 8.31
N TRP A 329 5.23 -5.25 8.84
CA TRP A 329 5.41 -6.63 9.31
C TRP A 329 5.97 -6.60 10.73
N TYR A 330 5.13 -6.98 11.69
CA TYR A 330 5.47 -7.06 13.11
C TYR A 330 5.66 -8.51 13.55
N ASP A 331 6.05 -8.70 14.80
CA ASP A 331 5.94 -10.00 15.45
C ASP A 331 4.44 -10.39 15.51
N VAL A 332 4.15 -11.68 15.34
CA VAL A 332 2.76 -12.17 15.39
C VAL A 332 2.16 -11.97 16.77
N GLU A 333 0.85 -11.80 16.83
CA GLU A 333 0.14 -11.68 18.11
C GLU A 333 0.37 -12.93 18.97
N PRO A 334 0.69 -12.75 20.26
CA PRO A 334 0.91 -13.87 21.19
C PRO A 334 -0.26 -14.85 21.23
N GLY A 335 0.05 -16.15 21.21
CA GLY A 335 -0.95 -17.22 21.22
C GLY A 335 -1.56 -17.58 19.86
N THR A 336 -1.16 -16.89 18.79
CA THR A 336 -1.56 -17.26 17.42
C THR A 336 -0.53 -18.18 16.77
N ASN A 337 -0.91 -18.86 15.67
CA ASN A 337 0.02 -19.66 14.89
C ASN A 337 1.06 -18.73 14.22
N PRO A 338 2.37 -18.88 14.48
CA PRO A 338 3.39 -18.01 13.90
C PRO A 338 3.38 -17.96 12.37
N GLY A 339 3.04 -19.08 11.71
CA GLY A 339 2.96 -19.17 10.26
C GLY A 339 1.71 -18.52 9.66
N PHE A 340 0.82 -17.95 10.49
CA PHE A 340 -0.37 -17.24 10.00
C PHE A 340 -0.15 -15.74 9.86
N LEU A 341 0.95 -15.22 10.37
CA LEU A 341 1.34 -13.81 10.29
C LEU A 341 0.23 -12.85 10.77
N TYR A 342 -0.58 -13.29 11.75
CA TYR A 342 -1.63 -12.46 12.32
C TYR A 342 -1.01 -11.40 13.24
N GLN A 343 -1.30 -10.15 12.97
CA GLN A 343 -0.91 -9.00 13.80
C GLN A 343 -2.07 -8.02 13.92
N GLN A 344 -2.11 -7.26 15.03
CA GLN A 344 -3.03 -6.15 15.18
C GLN A 344 -2.58 -4.97 14.29
N ASN A 345 -3.54 -4.11 13.94
CA ASN A 345 -3.32 -2.89 13.16
C ASN A 345 -3.76 -1.68 13.99
N SER A 346 -2.88 -0.70 14.13
CA SER A 346 -3.08 0.47 14.99
C SER A 346 -3.09 1.78 14.21
N LEU A 347 -3.19 2.91 14.91
CA LEU A 347 -3.05 4.23 14.33
C LEU A 347 -1.67 4.41 13.64
N ARG A 348 -0.61 3.72 14.12
CA ARG A 348 0.69 3.69 13.46
C ARG A 348 0.60 3.16 12.02
N ASP A 349 -0.20 2.12 11.79
CA ASP A 349 -0.43 1.55 10.47
C ASP A 349 -1.23 2.49 9.55
N ALA A 350 -2.12 3.29 10.12
CA ALA A 350 -2.79 4.37 9.37
C ALA A 350 -1.78 5.43 8.88
N MET A 351 -0.81 5.83 9.73
CA MET A 351 0.27 6.74 9.29
C MET A 351 1.12 6.11 8.19
N VAL A 352 1.53 4.84 8.35
CA VAL A 352 2.27 4.10 7.32
C VAL A 352 1.51 4.07 6.00
N THR A 353 0.21 3.84 6.06
CA THR A 353 -0.65 3.81 4.87
C THR A 353 -0.71 5.16 4.18
N SER A 354 -1.00 6.24 4.91
CA SER A 354 -1.12 7.57 4.31
C SER A 354 0.20 8.06 3.73
N LEU A 355 1.33 7.81 4.41
CA LEU A 355 2.66 8.14 3.89
C LEU A 355 2.97 7.41 2.57
N ASN A 356 2.65 6.11 2.47
CA ASN A 356 2.85 5.37 1.22
C ASN A 356 1.93 5.87 0.10
N LEU A 357 0.65 6.17 0.36
CA LEU A 357 -0.25 6.73 -0.64
C LEU A 357 0.22 8.11 -1.14
N ASP A 358 0.76 8.96 -0.24
CA ASP A 358 1.38 10.23 -0.61
C ASP A 358 2.64 10.02 -1.46
N ILE A 359 3.47 9.02 -1.14
CA ILE A 359 4.66 8.66 -1.92
C ILE A 359 4.23 8.17 -3.32
N PHE A 360 3.24 7.30 -3.41
CA PHE A 360 2.75 6.82 -4.70
C PHE A 360 2.21 7.96 -5.57
N ALA A 361 1.58 8.99 -4.98
CA ALA A 361 1.14 10.18 -5.72
C ALA A 361 2.32 10.90 -6.38
N ARG A 362 3.44 11.05 -5.68
CA ARG A 362 4.66 11.71 -6.22
C ARG A 362 5.30 10.92 -7.36
N HIS A 363 5.10 9.61 -7.41
CA HIS A 363 5.70 8.70 -8.40
C HIS A 363 4.66 8.12 -9.39
N ALA A 364 3.48 8.72 -9.50
CA ALA A 364 2.38 8.22 -10.33
C ALA A 364 2.66 8.19 -11.84
N ASP A 365 3.76 8.78 -12.28
CA ASP A 365 4.25 8.70 -13.66
C ASP A 365 4.82 7.31 -14.01
N ARG A 366 5.37 6.59 -13.03
CA ARG A 366 5.94 5.25 -13.20
C ARG A 366 5.18 4.20 -12.38
N VAL A 367 4.75 4.52 -11.16
CA VAL A 367 3.99 3.62 -10.30
C VAL A 367 2.54 3.56 -10.78
N ARG A 368 2.06 2.37 -11.16
CA ARG A 368 0.70 2.18 -11.70
C ARG A 368 -0.07 1.07 -11.02
N GLY A 369 0.42 0.56 -9.92
CA GLY A 369 -0.26 -0.43 -9.09
C GLY A 369 0.46 -0.62 -7.77
N ALA A 370 -0.30 -1.02 -6.76
CA ALA A 370 0.23 -1.41 -5.46
C ALA A 370 -0.79 -2.34 -4.78
N ASN A 371 -0.33 -3.34 -4.06
CA ASN A 371 -1.22 -4.26 -3.34
C ASN A 371 -0.82 -4.30 -1.87
N ILE A 372 -1.69 -3.79 -1.01
CA ILE A 372 -1.46 -3.83 0.45
C ILE A 372 -1.46 -5.28 0.94
N ALA A 373 -0.51 -5.62 1.74
CA ALA A 373 -0.38 -6.95 2.33
C ALA A 373 -0.85 -6.96 3.80
N GLN A 374 -2.04 -7.53 4.05
CA GLN A 374 -2.93 -8.16 3.11
C GLN A 374 -4.38 -7.69 3.34
N MET A 375 -5.31 -8.24 2.58
CA MET A 375 -6.71 -7.81 2.65
C MET A 375 -7.39 -8.17 3.99
N ILE A 376 -7.17 -9.40 4.51
CA ILE A 376 -7.85 -9.91 5.71
C ILE A 376 -6.88 -10.65 6.61
N ASN A 377 -6.87 -10.35 7.90
CA ASN A 377 -6.24 -11.08 9.00
C ASN A 377 -4.71 -11.27 8.95
N VAL A 378 -4.07 -10.88 7.87
CA VAL A 378 -2.65 -11.17 7.63
C VAL A 378 -1.88 -9.87 7.52
N LEU A 379 -0.78 -9.74 8.25
CA LEU A 379 0.11 -8.58 8.22
C LEU A 379 -0.65 -7.26 8.44
N GLN A 380 -0.40 -6.23 7.62
CA GLN A 380 -1.16 -4.97 7.66
C GLN A 380 -2.53 -5.14 7.03
N ALA A 381 -3.43 -5.84 7.73
CA ALA A 381 -4.74 -6.18 7.22
C ALA A 381 -5.70 -4.98 7.16
N MET A 382 -6.49 -4.92 6.10
CA MET A 382 -7.59 -3.96 5.97
C MET A 382 -8.73 -4.29 6.93
N ILE A 383 -9.00 -5.58 7.10
CA ILE A 383 -10.13 -6.13 7.84
C ILE A 383 -9.64 -7.26 8.72
N LEU A 384 -10.13 -7.31 9.96
CA LEU A 384 -9.97 -8.47 10.82
C LEU A 384 -11.32 -9.18 10.97
N VAL A 385 -11.27 -10.52 10.93
CA VAL A 385 -12.46 -11.36 11.16
C VAL A 385 -12.14 -12.47 12.16
N ASP A 386 -13.14 -12.78 12.99
CA ASP A 386 -13.11 -13.90 13.93
C ASP A 386 -14.52 -14.46 14.08
N GLY A 387 -14.74 -15.70 13.63
CA GLY A 387 -16.09 -16.27 13.54
C GLY A 387 -17.01 -15.38 12.68
N ALA A 388 -18.14 -14.98 13.23
CA ALA A 388 -19.10 -14.09 12.58
C ALA A 388 -18.76 -12.60 12.74
N ARG A 389 -17.75 -12.25 13.55
CA ARG A 389 -17.36 -10.86 13.82
C ARG A 389 -16.44 -10.33 12.73
N MET A 390 -16.56 -9.05 12.42
CA MET A 390 -15.67 -8.31 11.51
C MET A 390 -15.38 -6.93 12.11
N VAL A 391 -14.16 -6.47 11.94
CA VAL A 391 -13.73 -5.11 12.29
C VAL A 391 -12.87 -4.50 11.18
N LYS A 392 -13.11 -3.24 10.88
CA LYS A 392 -12.30 -2.43 9.98
C LYS A 392 -11.12 -1.85 10.75
N THR A 393 -9.91 -2.03 10.23
CA THR A 393 -8.70 -1.51 10.87
C THR A 393 -8.51 -0.01 10.58
N PRO A 394 -7.60 0.68 11.28
CA PRO A 394 -7.22 2.04 10.92
C PRO A 394 -6.65 2.15 9.50
N THR A 395 -5.99 1.11 8.99
CA THR A 395 -5.55 1.01 7.58
C THR A 395 -6.73 1.10 6.61
N TYR A 396 -7.82 0.35 6.85
CA TYR A 396 -9.04 0.43 6.03
C TYR A 396 -9.59 1.86 5.95
N TRP A 397 -9.59 2.57 7.06
CA TRP A 397 -10.14 3.91 7.11
C TRP A 397 -9.30 4.93 6.33
N VAL A 398 -7.99 4.76 6.24
CA VAL A 398 -7.17 5.59 5.35
C VAL A 398 -7.53 5.32 3.89
N PHE A 399 -7.68 4.06 3.47
CA PHE A 399 -8.15 3.74 2.13
C PHE A 399 -9.53 4.34 1.84
N ASP A 400 -10.44 4.33 2.80
CA ASP A 400 -11.75 5.00 2.67
C ASP A 400 -11.63 6.52 2.51
N MET A 401 -10.73 7.16 3.24
CA MET A 401 -10.50 8.60 3.15
C MET A 401 -9.84 8.99 1.82
N TYR A 402 -8.91 8.18 1.30
CA TYR A 402 -8.16 8.43 0.08
C TYR A 402 -8.82 7.89 -1.20
N LYS A 403 -9.95 7.19 -1.13
CA LYS A 403 -10.57 6.50 -2.29
C LYS A 403 -10.87 7.41 -3.50
N ASP A 404 -11.03 8.71 -3.28
CA ASP A 404 -11.28 9.68 -4.34
C ASP A 404 -10.01 10.09 -5.12
N TYR A 405 -8.83 9.59 -4.70
CA TYR A 405 -7.60 9.64 -5.48
C TYR A 405 -7.64 8.72 -6.71
N GLN A 406 -8.48 7.69 -6.70
CA GLN A 406 -8.57 6.73 -7.80
C GLN A 406 -8.97 7.41 -9.11
N ASP A 407 -8.11 7.32 -10.12
CA ASP A 407 -8.23 7.94 -11.45
C ASP A 407 -8.31 9.47 -11.44
N ALA A 408 -7.94 10.12 -10.34
CA ALA A 408 -7.81 11.56 -10.26
C ALA A 408 -6.47 12.03 -10.83
N THR A 409 -6.38 13.28 -11.22
CA THR A 409 -5.14 13.91 -11.68
C THR A 409 -4.32 14.35 -10.47
N VAL A 410 -3.08 13.89 -10.36
CA VAL A 410 -2.16 14.34 -9.30
C VAL A 410 -1.84 15.82 -9.49
N LEU A 411 -1.89 16.56 -8.40
CA LEU A 411 -1.40 17.92 -8.33
C LEU A 411 -0.07 17.92 -7.56
N PRO A 412 1.03 18.40 -8.12
CA PRO A 412 2.30 18.49 -7.41
C PRO A 412 2.16 19.30 -6.13
N VAL A 413 2.85 18.90 -5.09
CA VAL A 413 2.79 19.53 -3.78
C VAL A 413 4.20 19.78 -3.24
N ASP A 414 4.50 21.02 -2.87
CA ASP A 414 5.71 21.37 -2.13
C ASP A 414 5.39 21.50 -0.64
N VAL A 415 6.16 20.82 0.22
CA VAL A 415 5.95 20.79 1.67
C VAL A 415 7.15 21.34 2.42
N GLN A 416 6.94 22.42 3.14
CA GLN A 416 7.88 22.96 4.12
C GLN A 416 7.33 22.68 5.52
N SER A 417 7.97 21.75 6.22
CA SER A 417 7.55 21.31 7.53
C SER A 417 8.72 21.28 8.50
N ARG A 418 8.44 21.53 9.77
CA ARG A 418 9.40 21.28 10.84
C ARG A 418 9.83 19.83 10.86
N TRP A 419 10.92 19.58 11.57
CA TRP A 419 11.38 18.21 11.80
C TRP A 419 10.75 17.65 13.08
N TYR A 420 10.27 16.42 13.00
CA TYR A 420 10.00 15.56 14.13
C TYR A 420 11.19 14.62 14.32
N SER A 421 11.65 14.48 15.54
CA SER A 421 12.76 13.58 15.88
C SER A 421 12.53 12.86 17.20
N LYS A 422 12.90 11.61 17.21
CA LYS A 422 12.99 10.78 18.41
C LYS A 422 14.25 9.91 18.29
N ASP A 423 15.19 10.10 19.20
CA ASP A 423 16.52 9.48 19.13
C ASP A 423 17.19 9.74 17.76
N GLN A 424 17.64 8.73 17.04
CA GLN A 424 18.24 8.86 15.71
C GLN A 424 17.22 8.98 14.55
N TRP A 425 15.93 8.82 14.85
CA TRP A 425 14.88 8.84 13.83
C TRP A 425 14.39 10.26 13.59
N VAL A 426 14.61 10.76 12.38
CA VAL A 426 14.30 12.14 12.00
C VAL A 426 13.52 12.16 10.70
N MET A 427 12.41 12.92 10.69
CA MET A 427 11.57 13.07 9.50
C MET A 427 10.79 14.39 9.52
N LYS A 428 10.22 14.80 8.40
CA LYS A 428 9.28 15.91 8.36
C LYS A 428 8.05 15.58 9.19
N ALA A 429 7.59 16.53 10.01
CA ALA A 429 6.41 16.31 10.87
C ALA A 429 5.12 16.19 10.04
N VAL A 430 5.04 16.89 8.90
CA VAL A 430 3.86 16.88 8.03
C VAL A 430 4.23 16.36 6.65
N SER A 431 3.45 15.38 6.16
CA SER A 431 3.39 14.95 4.76
C SER A 431 2.11 15.44 4.12
N ALA A 432 2.13 15.67 2.81
CA ALA A 432 0.95 16.06 2.05
C ALA A 432 0.98 15.49 0.63
N SER A 433 -0.21 15.28 0.09
CA SER A 433 -0.45 15.01 -1.34
C SER A 433 -1.75 15.66 -1.78
N ALA A 434 -1.92 15.86 -3.08
CA ALA A 434 -3.16 16.43 -3.61
C ALA A 434 -3.49 15.83 -4.98
N VAL A 435 -4.80 15.71 -5.23
CA VAL A 435 -5.32 15.30 -6.53
C VAL A 435 -6.55 16.12 -6.90
N ARG A 436 -6.87 16.19 -8.19
CA ARG A 436 -8.13 16.75 -8.68
C ARG A 436 -8.92 15.64 -9.38
N ASP A 437 -10.11 15.36 -8.88
CA ASP A 437 -10.99 14.36 -9.45
C ASP A 437 -11.64 14.85 -10.76
N LYS A 438 -12.41 13.97 -11.41
CA LYS A 438 -13.11 14.26 -12.67
C LYS A 438 -14.26 15.25 -12.52
N ALA A 439 -14.74 15.47 -11.30
CA ALA A 439 -15.77 16.48 -10.99
C ALA A 439 -15.16 17.86 -10.70
N GLY A 440 -13.83 17.96 -10.67
CA GLY A 440 -13.09 19.18 -10.38
C GLY A 440 -12.84 19.43 -8.89
N VAL A 441 -13.26 18.52 -8.00
CA VAL A 441 -12.98 18.63 -6.57
C VAL A 441 -11.50 18.36 -6.35
N VAL A 442 -10.85 19.19 -5.55
CA VAL A 442 -9.47 18.99 -5.14
C VAL A 442 -9.45 18.32 -3.77
N HIS A 443 -8.84 17.15 -3.72
CA HIS A 443 -8.65 16.37 -2.49
C HIS A 443 -7.22 16.57 -2.00
N VAL A 444 -7.06 17.00 -0.74
CA VAL A 444 -5.74 17.22 -0.11
C VAL A 444 -5.61 16.33 1.10
N GLY A 445 -4.69 15.36 1.03
CA GLY A 445 -4.29 14.53 2.16
C GLY A 445 -3.19 15.22 2.97
N LEU A 446 -3.34 15.23 4.29
CA LEU A 446 -2.34 15.73 5.24
C LEU A 446 -2.11 14.70 6.33
N THR A 447 -0.85 14.39 6.61
CA THR A 447 -0.45 13.45 7.67
C THR A 447 0.49 14.15 8.64
N ASN A 448 0.08 14.28 9.91
CA ASN A 448 0.98 14.73 10.98
C ASN A 448 1.52 13.52 11.74
N VAL A 449 2.80 13.23 11.53
CA VAL A 449 3.48 12.08 12.15
C VAL A 449 3.97 12.33 13.57
N ASP A 450 3.99 13.58 14.02
CA ASP A 450 4.39 13.92 15.39
C ASP A 450 3.31 13.44 16.38
N PRO A 451 3.64 12.52 17.30
CA PRO A 451 2.63 11.96 18.20
C PRO A 451 2.24 12.93 19.33
N ASN A 452 3.01 14.00 19.52
CA ASN A 452 2.92 14.90 20.68
C ASN A 452 2.40 16.30 20.32
N GLN A 453 2.71 16.80 19.11
CA GLN A 453 2.42 18.17 18.71
C GLN A 453 1.53 18.25 17.49
N GLY A 454 0.46 19.05 17.56
CA GLY A 454 -0.30 19.47 16.40
C GLY A 454 0.50 20.43 15.50
N ALA A 455 -0.03 20.72 14.34
CA ALA A 455 0.57 21.68 13.42
C ALA A 455 -0.48 22.63 12.84
N THR A 456 -0.08 23.87 12.61
CA THR A 456 -0.82 24.85 11.81
C THR A 456 -0.22 24.83 10.41
N VAL A 457 -1.00 24.34 9.44
CA VAL A 457 -0.59 24.23 8.05
C VAL A 457 -1.25 25.36 7.25
N THR A 458 -0.45 26.16 6.57
CA THR A 458 -0.92 27.13 5.59
C THR A 458 -0.78 26.53 4.21
N ILE A 459 -1.91 26.41 3.48
CA ILE A 459 -1.93 25.82 2.14
C ILE A 459 -2.20 26.91 1.12
N LYS A 460 -1.23 27.11 0.21
CA LYS A 460 -1.37 27.96 -0.97
C LYS A 460 -1.90 27.13 -2.12
N LEU A 461 -2.85 27.66 -2.85
CA LEU A 461 -3.55 27.00 -3.97
C LEU A 461 -3.18 27.71 -5.28
N ASP A 462 -2.10 27.30 -5.95
CA ASP A 462 -1.66 27.91 -7.19
C ASP A 462 -2.50 27.42 -8.36
N GLY A 463 -3.10 28.38 -9.09
CA GLY A 463 -3.96 28.06 -10.25
C GLY A 463 -5.25 27.34 -9.86
N LEU A 464 -5.65 27.35 -8.59
CA LEU A 464 -6.88 26.75 -8.08
C LEU A 464 -7.74 27.83 -7.41
N THR A 465 -9.05 27.69 -7.57
CA THR A 465 -10.03 28.49 -6.84
C THR A 465 -10.90 27.56 -6.01
N ALA A 466 -10.98 27.81 -4.72
CA ALA A 466 -11.88 27.10 -3.83
C ALA A 466 -12.72 28.10 -3.05
N THR A 467 -14.01 27.81 -2.94
CA THR A 467 -14.97 28.63 -2.17
C THR A 467 -15.47 27.90 -0.92
N GLN A 468 -15.30 26.59 -0.87
CA GLN A 468 -15.71 25.73 0.23
C GLN A 468 -14.63 24.73 0.55
N VAL A 469 -14.51 24.42 1.84
CA VAL A 469 -13.67 23.35 2.36
C VAL A 469 -14.48 22.49 3.31
N SER A 470 -14.38 21.18 3.15
CA SER A 470 -14.87 20.19 4.10
C SER A 470 -13.79 19.13 4.32
N GLY A 471 -13.88 18.36 5.41
CA GLY A 471 -12.85 17.37 5.65
C GLY A 471 -13.26 16.27 6.62
N ARG A 472 -12.42 15.24 6.66
CA ARG A 472 -12.47 14.14 7.63
C ARG A 472 -11.11 13.97 8.28
N ILE A 473 -11.11 13.51 9.54
CA ILE A 473 -9.90 13.23 10.31
C ILE A 473 -9.93 11.82 10.87
N LEU A 474 -8.78 11.15 10.82
CA LEU A 474 -8.49 9.92 11.54
C LEU A 474 -7.39 10.18 12.56
N THR A 475 -7.66 9.94 13.83
CA THR A 475 -6.70 10.10 14.93
C THR A 475 -7.10 9.18 16.10
N GLY A 476 -6.29 9.11 17.14
CA GLY A 476 -6.53 8.32 18.33
C GLY A 476 -5.93 8.96 19.59
N THR A 477 -6.36 8.48 20.76
CA THR A 477 -5.84 8.96 22.04
C THR A 477 -4.38 8.57 22.28
N THR A 478 -4.00 7.36 21.83
CA THR A 478 -2.64 6.82 21.95
C THR A 478 -2.08 6.48 20.55
N MET A 479 -0.76 6.30 20.46
CA MET A 479 -0.08 5.91 19.21
C MET A 479 -0.49 4.52 18.72
N ASP A 480 -0.82 3.63 19.65
CA ASP A 480 -1.25 2.26 19.39
C ASP A 480 -2.78 2.06 19.45
N ALA A 481 -3.55 3.16 19.47
CA ALA A 481 -5.00 3.09 19.38
C ALA A 481 -5.42 2.24 18.16
N HIS A 482 -6.31 1.28 18.37
CA HIS A 482 -6.72 0.31 17.36
C HIS A 482 -8.17 -0.12 17.55
N ASN A 483 -8.73 -0.68 16.51
CA ASN A 483 -10.06 -1.27 16.55
C ASN A 483 -9.97 -2.75 16.93
N SER A 484 -10.82 -3.17 17.84
CA SER A 484 -10.95 -4.56 18.26
C SER A 484 -12.39 -5.06 18.02
N PHE A 485 -12.61 -6.37 18.15
CA PHE A 485 -13.97 -6.93 18.02
C PHE A 485 -14.94 -6.42 19.09
N ASP A 486 -14.43 -5.99 20.24
CA ASP A 486 -15.24 -5.44 21.33
C ASP A 486 -15.36 -3.90 21.27
N ALA A 487 -14.46 -3.23 20.55
CA ALA A 487 -14.45 -1.78 20.33
C ALA A 487 -14.15 -1.46 18.84
N PRO A 488 -15.09 -1.76 17.92
CA PRO A 488 -14.82 -1.78 16.47
C PRO A 488 -14.65 -0.40 15.81
N ASN A 489 -14.97 0.68 16.52
CA ASN A 489 -14.94 2.05 16.00
C ASN A 489 -14.11 3.01 16.88
N GLN A 490 -13.16 2.50 17.65
CA GLN A 490 -12.29 3.33 18.50
C GLN A 490 -11.43 4.29 17.66
N VAL A 491 -11.00 3.85 16.50
CA VAL A 491 -10.28 4.64 15.50
C VAL A 491 -11.07 4.60 14.19
N ALA A 492 -11.86 5.65 13.97
CA ALA A 492 -12.70 5.79 12.77
C ALA A 492 -12.73 7.27 12.33
N PRO A 493 -12.90 7.57 11.03
CA PRO A 493 -12.95 8.93 10.53
C PRO A 493 -14.09 9.72 11.16
N GLN A 494 -13.78 10.95 11.58
CA GLN A 494 -14.73 11.92 12.10
C GLN A 494 -14.78 13.16 11.19
N PRO A 495 -15.87 13.93 11.19
CA PRO A 495 -15.89 15.24 10.55
C PRO A 495 -14.75 16.14 11.06
N PHE A 496 -14.11 16.85 10.16
CA PHE A 496 -12.99 17.74 10.50
C PHE A 496 -13.38 19.19 10.27
N ASN A 497 -13.30 20.00 11.34
CA ASN A 497 -13.67 21.40 11.36
C ASN A 497 -12.46 22.34 11.56
N GLY A 498 -11.23 21.79 11.52
CA GLY A 498 -10.00 22.54 11.74
C GLY A 498 -9.48 23.29 10.50
N ALA A 499 -10.23 23.36 9.41
CA ALA A 499 -9.85 24.04 8.17
C ALA A 499 -10.67 25.31 7.97
N GLY A 500 -10.01 26.41 7.60
CA GLY A 500 -10.63 27.70 7.29
C GLY A 500 -10.05 28.29 5.99
N LEU A 501 -10.93 28.76 5.10
CA LEU A 501 -10.56 29.40 3.84
C LEU A 501 -10.84 30.91 3.96
N SER A 502 -9.81 31.74 3.75
CA SER A 502 -9.95 33.20 3.78
C SER A 502 -8.97 33.84 2.81
N GLY A 503 -9.46 34.73 1.92
CA GLY A 503 -8.64 35.47 0.97
C GLY A 503 -7.84 34.58 0.00
N GLY A 504 -8.35 33.40 -0.34
CA GLY A 504 -7.64 32.43 -1.20
C GLY A 504 -6.57 31.60 -0.47
N LEU A 505 -6.40 31.79 0.84
CA LEU A 505 -5.48 31.04 1.68
C LEU A 505 -6.25 30.05 2.54
N LEU A 506 -5.82 28.81 2.55
CA LEU A 506 -6.39 27.76 3.38
C LEU A 506 -5.49 27.52 4.59
N THR A 507 -6.04 27.71 5.80
CA THR A 507 -5.35 27.43 7.06
C THR A 507 -5.96 26.21 7.72
N VAL A 508 -5.13 25.24 8.14
CA VAL A 508 -5.56 23.95 8.69
C VAL A 508 -4.87 23.68 10.01
N GLN A 509 -5.66 23.42 11.05
CA GLN A 509 -5.16 23.05 12.40
C GLN A 509 -5.21 21.54 12.52
N ILE A 510 -4.11 20.84 12.24
CA ILE A 510 -4.06 19.38 12.32
C ILE A 510 -3.56 18.91 13.69
N PRO A 511 -4.29 18.02 14.39
CA PRO A 511 -3.83 17.45 15.65
C PRO A 511 -2.56 16.59 15.50
N ALA A 512 -1.92 16.29 16.62
CA ALA A 512 -0.86 15.29 16.71
C ALA A 512 -1.38 13.91 16.20
N LYS A 513 -0.49 13.08 15.63
CA LYS A 513 -0.79 11.70 15.15
C LYS A 513 -2.13 11.60 14.41
N SER A 514 -2.27 12.36 13.33
CA SER A 514 -3.53 12.41 12.58
C SER A 514 -3.33 12.34 11.06
N VAL A 515 -4.32 11.76 10.41
CA VAL A 515 -4.51 11.83 8.95
C VAL A 515 -5.76 12.66 8.69
N VAL A 516 -5.63 13.70 7.88
CA VAL A 516 -6.74 14.57 7.48
C VAL A 516 -6.90 14.50 5.97
N MET A 517 -8.12 14.36 5.50
CA MET A 517 -8.48 14.50 4.08
C MET A 517 -9.40 15.71 3.94
N LEU A 518 -9.05 16.64 3.07
CA LEU A 518 -9.81 17.83 2.76
C LEU A 518 -10.37 17.74 1.34
N ASP A 519 -11.62 18.19 1.17
CA ASP A 519 -12.28 18.36 -0.12
C ASP A 519 -12.50 19.86 -0.36
N LEU A 520 -11.93 20.38 -1.44
CA LEU A 520 -12.02 21.79 -1.84
C LEU A 520 -12.91 21.92 -3.09
N ARG A 521 -13.90 22.82 -3.02
CA ARG A 521 -14.84 23.10 -4.10
C ARG A 521 -14.92 24.58 -4.43
#